data_801630c01db10d461025b3c12f7bf4de
#
_entry.id   801630c01db10d461025b3c12f7bf4de
#
_cell.length_a   1.000
_cell.length_b   1.000
_cell.length_c   1.000
_cell.angle_alpha   90.00
_cell.angle_beta   90.00
_cell.angle_gamma   90.00
#
_symmetry.space_group_name_H-M   'P 1'
#
loop_
_entity.id
_entity.type
_entity.pdbx_description
1 polymer ?
#
loop_
_entity_poly.entity_id
_entity_poly.type
_entity_poly.pdbx_seq_one_letter_code
_entity_poly.pdbx_strand_id
1 'polypeptide(L)'
;LDNVGRILEFSLTIKNVCPNQKVALAIILNEVNNLGEEIKKGMKIISVPPHSSSVCEDIKVINIKFVLPEEDQLLCQEREYSVRVFGNYLDNNPIC
;
A
#
# COMPACT_ATOMS: atom_id res chain seq x y z
N LEU A 1 -10.96 22.53 -13.95
CA LEU A 1 -10.78 21.75 -12.72
C LEU A 1 -11.02 22.63 -11.52
N ASP A 2 -12.05 22.31 -10.78
CA ASP A 2 -12.37 23.08 -9.59
C ASP A 2 -11.62 22.60 -8.37
N ASN A 3 -11.26 21.31 -8.35
CA ASN A 3 -10.56 20.75 -7.21
C ASN A 3 -9.36 19.93 -7.70
N VAL A 4 -8.24 20.21 -7.08
CA VAL A 4 -7.02 19.47 -7.36
C VAL A 4 -6.69 18.64 -6.13
N GLY A 5 -6.82 17.35 -6.26
CA GLY A 5 -6.44 16.44 -5.20
C GLY A 5 -4.94 16.23 -5.14
N ARG A 6 -4.52 15.54 -4.13
CA ARG A 6 -3.12 15.13 -3.97
C ARG A 6 -2.98 13.66 -4.34
N ILE A 7 -1.85 13.35 -4.95
CA ILE A 7 -1.51 11.97 -5.23
C ILE A 7 -0.30 11.62 -4.39
N LEU A 8 -0.46 10.62 -3.56
CA LEU A 8 0.63 10.08 -2.77
C LEU A 8 1.14 8.82 -3.47
N GLU A 9 2.39 8.84 -3.86
CA GLU A 9 3.00 7.72 -4.57
C GLU A 9 4.20 7.20 -3.80
N PHE A 10 4.32 5.90 -3.70
CA PHE A 10 5.44 5.26 -3.03
C PHE A 10 5.66 3.86 -3.58
N SER A 11 6.75 3.25 -3.15
CA SER A 11 7.04 1.86 -3.44
C SER A 11 7.39 1.15 -2.14
N LEU A 12 7.31 -0.17 -2.17
CA LEU A 12 7.72 -0.98 -1.04
C LEU A 12 8.42 -2.23 -1.52
N THR A 13 9.16 -2.85 -0.63
CA THR A 13 9.86 -4.09 -0.91
C THR A 13 9.34 -5.17 0.02
N ILE A 14 8.92 -6.29 -0.58
CA ILE A 14 8.52 -7.47 0.18
C ILE A 14 9.74 -8.36 0.30
N LYS A 15 10.14 -8.66 1.51
CA LYS A 15 11.32 -9.44 1.75
C LYS A 15 11.05 -10.93 1.64
N ASN A 16 11.97 -11.62 0.98
CA ASN A 16 12.07 -13.08 1.04
C ASN A 16 10.80 -13.79 0.56
N VAL A 17 10.33 -13.40 -0.62
CA VAL A 17 9.16 -14.03 -1.23
C VAL A 17 9.58 -15.30 -1.95
N CYS A 18 8.98 -16.41 -1.58
CA CYS A 18 9.34 -17.70 -2.14
C CYS A 18 8.73 -17.90 -3.52
N PRO A 19 9.38 -18.69 -4.39
CA PRO A 19 8.93 -18.82 -5.77
C PRO A 19 7.61 -19.56 -5.89
N ASN A 20 6.94 -19.30 -7.00
CA ASN A 20 5.70 -19.99 -7.40
C ASN A 20 4.54 -19.75 -6.44
N GLN A 21 4.59 -18.68 -5.67
CA GLN A 21 3.51 -18.32 -4.76
C GLN A 21 3.05 -16.91 -5.01
N LYS A 22 1.76 -16.75 -5.08
CA LYS A 22 1.12 -15.45 -5.27
C LYS A 22 0.96 -14.79 -3.92
N VAL A 23 1.22 -13.49 -3.86
CA VAL A 23 1.13 -12.72 -2.62
C VAL A 23 0.03 -11.69 -2.78
N ALA A 24 -0.81 -11.55 -1.77
CA ALA A 24 -1.75 -10.46 -1.67
C ALA A 24 -1.28 -9.48 -0.61
N LEU A 25 -1.28 -8.21 -0.96
CA LEU A 25 -0.91 -7.13 -0.05
C LEU A 25 -2.12 -6.27 0.22
N ALA A 26 -2.42 -6.04 1.49
CA ALA A 26 -3.37 -5.03 1.89
C ALA A 26 -2.57 -3.83 2.39
N ILE A 27 -2.77 -2.70 1.75
CA ILE A 27 -2.03 -1.48 2.06
C ILE A 27 -3.01 -0.46 2.59
N ILE A 28 -2.80 -0.03 3.81
CA ILE A 28 -3.68 0.93 4.47
C ILE A 28 -2.92 2.24 4.65
N LEU A 29 -3.51 3.31 4.12
CA LEU A 29 -2.96 4.65 4.27
C LEU A 29 -3.71 5.37 5.38
N ASN A 30 -2.97 5.88 6.34
CA ASN A 30 -3.51 6.66 7.44
C ASN A 30 -2.89 8.05 7.46
N GLU A 31 -3.67 9.01 7.89
CA GLU A 31 -3.17 10.34 8.20
C GLU A 31 -3.02 10.44 9.72
N VAL A 32 -1.90 10.98 10.17
CA VAL A 32 -1.63 11.14 11.60
C VAL A 32 -2.00 12.58 11.97
N ASN A 33 -2.94 12.74 12.90
CA ASN A 33 -3.38 14.05 13.31
C ASN A 33 -2.48 14.62 14.40
N ASN A 34 -2.83 15.81 14.89
CA ASN A 34 -2.02 16.51 15.90
C ASN A 34 -1.95 15.77 17.22
N LEU A 35 -2.89 14.88 17.48
CA LEU A 35 -2.92 14.09 18.70
C LEU A 35 -2.19 12.76 18.56
N GLY A 36 -1.58 12.51 17.40
CA GLY A 36 -0.90 11.25 17.14
C GLY A 36 -1.83 10.12 16.75
N GLU A 37 -3.09 10.41 16.54
CA GLU A 37 -4.06 9.39 16.15
C GLU A 37 -3.98 9.13 14.64
N GLU A 38 -4.13 7.87 14.25
CA GLU A 38 -4.15 7.48 12.85
C GLU A 38 -5.59 7.40 12.35
N ILE A 39 -5.86 8.12 11.28
CA ILE A 39 -7.18 8.15 10.65
C ILE A 39 -7.04 7.54 9.27
N LYS A 40 -7.80 6.48 9.01
CA LYS A 40 -7.72 5.78 7.72
C LYS A 40 -8.19 6.68 6.60
N LYS A 41 -7.36 6.81 5.57
CA LYS A 41 -7.66 7.63 4.39
C LYS A 41 -7.84 6.80 3.13
N GLY A 42 -7.31 5.59 3.09
CA GLY A 42 -7.47 4.75 1.93
C GLY A 42 -6.96 3.34 2.18
N MET A 43 -7.36 2.44 1.31
CA MET A 43 -6.90 1.05 1.35
C MET A 43 -6.82 0.52 -0.07
N LYS A 44 -5.78 -0.26 -0.32
CA LYS A 44 -5.61 -0.95 -1.59
C LYS A 44 -5.26 -2.40 -1.34
N ILE A 45 -5.74 -3.26 -2.23
CA ILE A 45 -5.33 -4.65 -2.24
C ILE A 45 -4.63 -4.90 -3.57
N ILE A 46 -3.40 -5.36 -3.50
CA ILE A 46 -2.57 -5.60 -4.66
C ILE A 46 -2.16 -7.06 -4.68
N SER A 47 -2.31 -7.70 -5.84
CA SER A 47 -1.81 -9.06 -6.03
C SER A 47 -0.45 -9.00 -6.70
N VAL A 48 0.52 -9.70 -6.12
CA VAL A 48 1.85 -9.83 -6.69
C VAL A 48 1.94 -11.21 -7.32
N PRO A 49 2.20 -11.27 -8.64
CA PRO A 49 2.26 -12.56 -9.31
C PRO A 49 3.43 -13.41 -8.82
N PRO A 50 3.34 -14.73 -8.94
CA PRO A 50 4.44 -15.59 -8.55
C PRO A 50 5.67 -15.33 -9.41
N HIS A 51 6.85 -15.43 -8.81
CA HIS A 51 8.08 -15.37 -9.57
C HIS A 51 8.63 -16.79 -9.78
N SER A 52 9.46 -16.93 -10.80
CA SER A 52 9.96 -18.25 -11.20
C SER A 52 11.42 -18.48 -10.83
N SER A 53 11.96 -17.65 -9.98
CA SER A 53 13.32 -17.87 -9.48
C SER A 53 13.39 -19.15 -8.68
N SER A 54 14.58 -19.73 -8.57
CA SER A 54 14.79 -20.96 -7.83
C SER A 54 14.92 -20.72 -6.33
N VAL A 55 14.99 -19.47 -5.90
CA VAL A 55 15.17 -19.12 -4.49
C VAL A 55 14.16 -18.03 -4.11
N CYS A 56 13.99 -17.85 -2.82
CA CYS A 56 13.16 -16.76 -2.32
C CYS A 56 13.88 -15.43 -2.57
N GLU A 57 13.15 -14.43 -3.00
CA GLU A 57 13.70 -13.15 -3.40
C GLU A 57 12.94 -12.00 -2.80
N ASP A 58 13.59 -10.85 -2.72
CA ASP A 58 12.92 -9.61 -2.39
C ASP A 58 12.21 -9.09 -3.63
N ILE A 59 10.96 -8.73 -3.48
CA ILE A 59 10.13 -8.24 -4.58
C ILE A 59 9.80 -6.78 -4.33
N LYS A 60 10.10 -5.94 -5.31
CA LYS A 60 9.79 -4.53 -5.22
C LYS A 60 8.46 -4.24 -5.90
N VAL A 61 7.56 -3.60 -5.19
CA VAL A 61 6.28 -3.15 -5.72
C VAL A 61 6.34 -1.66 -5.88
N ILE A 62 6.23 -1.19 -7.11
CA ILE A 62 6.40 0.22 -7.44
C ILE A 62 5.08 0.84 -7.85
N ASN A 63 5.06 2.17 -7.87
CA ASN A 63 3.92 2.95 -8.37
C ASN A 63 2.64 2.71 -7.60
N ILE A 64 2.75 2.59 -6.28
CA ILE A 64 1.57 2.52 -5.43
C ILE A 64 1.07 3.94 -5.24
N LYS A 65 -0.15 4.20 -5.68
CA LYS A 65 -0.72 5.54 -5.67
C LYS A 65 -2.00 5.59 -4.90
N PHE A 66 -2.12 6.58 -4.04
CA PHE A 66 -3.37 6.92 -3.39
C PHE A 66 -3.76 8.32 -3.81
N VAL A 67 -5.01 8.48 -4.22
CA VAL A 67 -5.56 9.77 -4.57
C VAL A 67 -6.28 10.31 -3.34
N LEU A 68 -5.84 11.46 -2.89
CA LEU A 68 -6.41 12.10 -1.71
C LEU A 68 -7.17 13.34 -2.19
N PRO A 69 -8.50 13.33 -2.05
CA PRO A 69 -9.24 14.51 -2.46
C PRO A 69 -8.91 15.71 -1.59
N GLU A 70 -8.94 16.87 -2.18
CA GLU A 70 -8.73 18.10 -1.45
C GLU A 70 -9.99 18.41 -0.66
N GLU A 71 -9.90 18.33 0.65
CA GLU A 71 -11.10 18.41 1.49
C GLU A 71 -11.33 19.79 2.07
N ASP A 72 -10.30 20.62 2.15
CA ASP A 72 -10.47 21.92 2.76
C ASP A 72 -9.42 22.89 2.25
N GLN A 73 -9.38 24.04 2.87
CA GLN A 73 -8.55 25.15 2.44
C GLN A 73 -7.13 25.11 3.01
N LEU A 74 -6.76 24.05 3.67
CA LEU A 74 -5.46 23.96 4.32
C LEU A 74 -4.42 23.38 3.37
N LEU A 75 -4.32 23.97 2.18
CA LEU A 75 -3.45 23.48 1.13
C LEU A 75 -1.97 23.52 1.49
N CYS A 76 -1.59 24.51 2.27
CA CYS A 76 -0.20 24.70 2.65
C CYS A 76 0.17 24.02 3.95
N GLN A 77 -0.78 23.34 4.56
CA GLN A 77 -0.52 22.67 5.82
C GLN A 77 0.22 21.37 5.57
N GLU A 78 1.27 21.16 6.34
CA GLU A 78 2.02 19.94 6.31
C GLU A 78 1.19 18.82 6.91
N ARG A 79 1.18 17.67 6.25
CA ARG A 79 0.43 16.50 6.71
C ARG A 79 1.36 15.32 6.86
N GLU A 80 1.11 14.53 7.88
CA GLU A 80 1.88 13.34 8.15
C GLU A 80 1.04 12.12 7.84
N TYR A 81 1.62 11.18 7.10
CA TYR A 81 0.95 9.94 6.73
C TYR A 81 1.74 8.74 7.22
N SER A 82 1.04 7.68 7.54
CA SER A 82 1.66 6.39 7.81
C SER A 82 1.03 5.34 6.92
N VAL A 83 1.81 4.30 6.63
CA VAL A 83 1.37 3.21 5.76
C VAL A 83 1.51 1.91 6.54
N ARG A 84 0.44 1.12 6.56
CA ARG A 84 0.48 -0.22 7.13
C ARG A 84 0.29 -1.22 6.00
N VAL A 85 1.11 -2.25 6.02
CA VAL A 85 1.10 -3.26 4.96
C VAL A 85 0.95 -4.64 5.59
N PHE A 86 -0.01 -5.39 5.08
CA PHE A 86 -0.24 -6.78 5.50
C PHE A 86 -0.09 -7.66 4.27
N GLY A 87 0.80 -8.63 4.35
CA GLY A 87 1.04 -9.53 3.23
C GLY A 87 0.70 -10.96 3.60
N ASN A 88 0.08 -11.65 2.66
CA ASN A 88 -0.23 -13.07 2.82
C ASN A 88 -0.02 -13.78 1.49
N TYR A 89 0.46 -15.01 1.56
CA TYR A 89 0.43 -15.86 0.39
C TYR A 89 -1.00 -16.23 0.07
N LEU A 90 -1.35 -16.15 -1.20
CA LEU A 90 -2.65 -16.60 -1.66
C LEU A 90 -2.59 -18.08 -1.96
N ASP A 91 -3.37 -18.85 -1.25
CA ASP A 91 -3.50 -20.26 -1.49
C ASP A 91 -4.63 -20.48 -2.49
N ASN A 92 -4.28 -21.02 -3.65
CA ASN A 92 -5.28 -21.31 -4.67
C ASN A 92 -6.05 -22.58 -4.37
N ASN A 93 -5.69 -23.27 -3.31
CA ASN A 93 -6.38 -24.47 -2.89
C ASN A 93 -7.10 -24.19 -1.57
N PRO A 94 -8.38 -23.80 -1.63
CA PRO A 94 -9.09 -23.38 -0.45
C PRO A 94 -9.52 -24.51 0.48
N ILE A 95 -9.10 -25.69 0.24
CA ILE A 95 -9.44 -26.82 1.08
C ILE A 95 -8.60 -26.79 2.33
N CYS A 96 -9.21 -26.58 3.42
CA CYS A 96 -8.53 -26.62 4.70
C CYS A 96 -9.18 -27.61 5.61
#